data_9a71c492b6b5836f615df8153e082b14
#
_entry.id   9a71c492b6b5836f615df8153e082b14
#
_cell.length_a   1.000
_cell.length_b   1.000
_cell.length_c   1.000
_cell.angle_alpha   90.00
_cell.angle_beta   90.00
_cell.angle_gamma   90.00
#
_symmetry.space_group_name_H-M   'P 1'
#
loop_
_entity.id
_entity.type
_entity.pdbx_description
1 polymer ?
#
loop_
_entity_poly.entity_id
_entity_poly.type
_entity_poly.pdbx_seq_one_letter_code
_entity_poly.pdbx_strand_id
1 'polypeptide(L)'
;YGDHRDLHSFSTRRSSDLGRDGSDNGGYLRAAACAKHFAVHSGPEALRHSFDAQADPKDMEETYLPAFEACVKEAKVEAVMGAYNRTNGEVCCASPSLQKILRAKWGFEGHFVSDCWAIRDFHENHKITATPEESVKLALENGCDINCGCTYQKILDAVKLGMIDEAWINESCVRLFTTRYLLGLFDDEKTPYDAIPFTEVECEKNLELAHRAAREGIVLLKNDGVLP
;
A
#
# COMPACT_ATOMS: atom_id res chain seq x y z
N TYR A 1 -1.93 -30.24 3.45
CA TYR A 1 -3.02 -29.96 2.50
C TYR A 1 -4.10 -29.23 3.30
N GLY A 2 -3.96 -27.90 3.48
CA GLY A 2 -4.99 -27.04 4.05
C GLY A 2 -6.12 -26.85 3.07
N ASP A 3 -7.35 -26.96 3.54
CA ASP A 3 -8.57 -26.83 2.76
C ASP A 3 -8.64 -25.43 2.13
N HIS A 4 -8.68 -25.33 0.81
CA HIS A 4 -8.81 -24.07 0.05
C HIS A 4 -10.01 -23.20 0.48
N ARG A 5 -10.95 -23.75 1.24
CA ARG A 5 -12.10 -23.04 1.81
C ARG A 5 -11.71 -22.03 2.89
N ASP A 6 -10.58 -22.20 3.56
CA ASP A 6 -10.11 -21.27 4.62
C ASP A 6 -9.53 -19.96 4.07
N LEU A 7 -9.03 -19.95 2.83
CA LEU A 7 -8.54 -18.73 2.18
C LEU A 7 -9.69 -17.74 1.89
N HIS A 8 -10.86 -18.23 1.48
CA HIS A 8 -12.04 -17.38 1.27
C HIS A 8 -12.59 -16.82 2.58
N SER A 9 -12.53 -17.58 3.69
CA SER A 9 -12.96 -17.10 4.99
C SER A 9 -12.03 -16.01 5.55
N PHE A 10 -10.76 -16.02 5.16
CA PHE A 10 -9.76 -15.06 5.63
C PHE A 10 -9.89 -13.70 4.92
N SER A 11 -10.14 -13.67 3.61
CA SER A 11 -10.37 -12.43 2.87
C SER A 11 -11.70 -11.77 3.26
N THR A 12 -12.75 -12.57 3.46
CA THR A 12 -14.06 -12.09 3.90
C THR A 12 -13.98 -11.48 5.32
N ARG A 13 -13.24 -12.09 6.24
CA ARG A 13 -13.03 -11.54 7.59
C ARG A 13 -12.28 -10.21 7.56
N ARG A 14 -11.27 -10.05 6.69
CA ARG A 14 -10.54 -8.77 6.55
C ARG A 14 -11.42 -7.66 5.98
N SER A 15 -12.33 -7.97 5.08
CA SER A 15 -13.33 -7.02 4.60
C SER A 15 -14.24 -6.53 5.74
N SER A 16 -14.70 -7.44 6.59
CA SER A 16 -15.49 -7.10 7.78
C SER A 16 -14.69 -6.30 8.81
N ASP A 17 -13.42 -6.66 9.03
CA ASP A 17 -12.54 -5.94 9.97
C ASP A 17 -12.30 -4.48 9.55
N LEU A 18 -12.43 -4.18 8.25
CA LEU A 18 -12.33 -2.83 7.70
C LEU A 18 -13.68 -2.07 7.68
N GLY A 19 -14.77 -2.69 8.11
CA GLY A 19 -16.10 -2.08 8.13
C GLY A 19 -16.84 -2.12 6.80
N ARG A 20 -16.46 -3.02 5.88
CA ARG A 20 -17.08 -3.16 4.56
C ARG A 20 -18.20 -4.22 4.48
N ASP A 21 -18.47 -4.89 5.58
CA ASP A 21 -19.45 -5.99 5.69
C ASP A 21 -20.88 -5.52 5.98
N GLY A 22 -21.09 -4.19 6.02
CA GLY A 22 -22.38 -3.63 6.41
C GLY A 22 -22.66 -3.74 7.92
N SER A 23 -21.64 -4.03 8.76
CA SER A 23 -21.76 -3.95 10.20
C SER A 23 -22.25 -2.54 10.61
N ASP A 24 -22.89 -2.44 11.75
CA ASP A 24 -23.51 -1.19 12.26
C ASP A 24 -22.45 -0.15 12.66
N ASN A 25 -21.81 0.42 11.66
CA ASN A 25 -20.71 1.38 11.76
C ASN A 25 -21.06 2.76 11.18
N GLY A 26 -22.35 3.03 10.94
CA GLY A 26 -22.81 4.30 10.37
C GLY A 26 -22.39 4.51 8.91
N GLY A 27 -21.93 3.45 8.22
CA GLY A 27 -21.44 3.52 6.84
C GLY A 27 -19.96 3.91 6.70
N TYR A 28 -19.26 4.15 7.80
CA TYR A 28 -17.84 4.50 7.78
C TYR A 28 -16.93 3.28 7.77
N LEU A 29 -15.76 3.42 7.15
CA LEU A 29 -14.69 2.44 7.29
C LEU A 29 -14.10 2.51 8.71
N ARG A 30 -13.73 1.36 9.28
CA ARG A 30 -12.97 1.28 10.54
C ARG A 30 -11.52 1.66 10.34
N ALA A 31 -10.96 1.25 9.21
CA ALA A 31 -9.59 1.55 8.80
C ALA A 31 -9.46 1.42 7.28
N ALA A 32 -8.50 2.15 6.71
CA ALA A 32 -8.10 2.00 5.31
C ALA A 32 -6.87 1.09 5.23
N ALA A 33 -7.03 -0.07 4.58
CA ALA A 33 -5.92 -1.01 4.40
C ALA A 33 -5.09 -0.66 3.17
N CYS A 34 -3.78 -0.90 3.25
CA CYS A 34 -2.83 -0.72 2.16
C CYS A 34 -2.10 -2.03 1.86
N ALA A 35 -2.29 -2.56 0.65
CA ALA A 35 -1.53 -3.72 0.18
C ALA A 35 -0.13 -3.29 -0.28
N LYS A 36 0.93 -3.99 0.20
CA LYS A 36 2.32 -3.60 -0.10
C LYS A 36 3.28 -4.78 -0.08
N HIS A 37 4.40 -4.65 -0.75
CA HIS A 37 4.82 -3.57 -1.67
C HIS A 37 4.68 -4.05 -3.11
N PHE A 38 3.92 -3.34 -3.92
CA PHE A 38 3.53 -3.73 -5.28
C PHE A 38 4.57 -3.25 -6.31
N ALA A 39 5.25 -4.14 -7.01
CA ALA A 39 5.28 -5.58 -6.95
C ALA A 39 6.72 -6.09 -7.05
N VAL A 40 6.89 -7.42 -6.77
CA VAL A 40 8.19 -8.11 -6.86
C VAL A 40 9.26 -7.47 -5.94
N HIS A 41 8.87 -7.09 -4.73
CA HIS A 41 9.76 -6.50 -3.72
C HIS A 41 10.52 -7.60 -2.97
N SER A 42 11.45 -8.27 -3.66
CA SER A 42 12.17 -9.45 -3.16
C SER A 42 13.67 -9.42 -3.44
N GLY A 43 14.23 -8.24 -3.69
CA GLY A 43 15.65 -8.06 -3.95
C GLY A 43 16.52 -8.09 -2.68
N PRO A 44 17.85 -8.16 -2.84
CA PRO A 44 18.78 -8.04 -1.72
C PRO A 44 18.64 -6.69 -1.00
N GLU A 45 18.70 -6.69 0.33
CA GLU A 45 18.53 -5.48 1.14
C GLU A 45 19.49 -4.36 0.75
N ALA A 46 20.75 -4.69 0.47
CA ALA A 46 21.76 -3.71 0.06
C ALA A 46 21.43 -3.00 -1.28
N LEU A 47 20.55 -3.57 -2.09
CA LEU A 47 20.12 -3.05 -3.39
C LEU A 47 18.67 -2.52 -3.37
N ARG A 48 18.05 -2.41 -2.22
CA ARG A 48 16.63 -2.00 -2.06
C ARG A 48 16.25 -0.83 -2.96
N HIS A 49 17.08 0.22 -3.00
CA HIS A 49 16.84 1.46 -3.72
C HIS A 49 17.27 1.47 -5.19
N SER A 50 17.89 0.41 -5.68
CA SER A 50 18.43 0.36 -7.05
C SER A 50 18.13 -0.93 -7.82
N PHE A 51 17.58 -1.94 -7.14
CA PHE A 51 17.30 -3.26 -7.71
C PHE A 51 16.29 -3.19 -8.86
N ASP A 52 16.51 -3.98 -9.89
CA ASP A 52 15.57 -4.21 -10.98
C ASP A 52 15.18 -5.69 -11.00
N ALA A 53 14.00 -6.00 -10.49
CA ALA A 53 13.49 -7.36 -10.45
C ALA A 53 13.10 -7.81 -11.85
N GLN A 54 13.68 -8.92 -12.29
CA GLN A 54 13.32 -9.56 -13.55
C GLN A 54 12.38 -10.74 -13.24
N ALA A 55 11.13 -10.64 -13.64
CA ALA A 55 10.13 -11.67 -13.48
C ALA A 55 9.44 -11.93 -14.82
N ASP A 56 9.38 -13.19 -15.21
CA ASP A 56 8.68 -13.54 -16.44
C ASP A 56 7.14 -13.46 -16.26
N PRO A 57 6.35 -13.50 -17.34
CA PRO A 57 4.89 -13.40 -17.25
C PRO A 57 4.25 -14.50 -16.39
N LYS A 58 4.82 -15.69 -16.38
CA LYS A 58 4.30 -16.81 -15.58
C LYS A 58 4.56 -16.57 -14.09
N ASP A 59 5.77 -16.16 -13.72
CA ASP A 59 6.11 -15.82 -12.35
C ASP A 59 5.27 -14.66 -11.82
N MET A 60 5.03 -13.65 -12.68
CA MET A 60 4.13 -12.55 -12.31
C MET A 60 2.72 -13.06 -12.00
N GLU A 61 2.11 -13.84 -12.89
CA GLU A 61 0.72 -14.29 -12.76
C GLU A 61 0.52 -15.38 -11.69
N GLU A 62 1.51 -16.24 -11.45
CA GLU A 62 1.37 -17.38 -10.53
C GLU A 62 1.93 -17.10 -9.12
N THR A 63 2.86 -16.14 -8.98
CA THR A 63 3.59 -15.92 -7.72
C THR A 63 3.39 -14.51 -7.16
N TYR A 64 3.67 -13.47 -7.96
CA TYR A 64 3.78 -12.11 -7.42
C TYR A 64 2.47 -11.33 -7.38
N LEU A 65 1.56 -11.56 -8.32
CA LEU A 65 0.33 -10.80 -8.45
C LEU A 65 -0.88 -11.36 -7.69
N PRO A 66 -1.05 -12.69 -7.46
CA PRO A 66 -2.31 -13.25 -6.93
C PRO A 66 -2.71 -12.68 -5.56
N ALA A 67 -1.76 -12.47 -4.65
CA ALA A 67 -2.05 -11.92 -3.33
C ALA A 67 -2.56 -10.47 -3.41
N PHE A 68 -1.99 -9.66 -4.32
CA PHE A 68 -2.46 -8.28 -4.55
C PHE A 68 -3.83 -8.26 -5.23
N GLU A 69 -4.07 -9.15 -6.19
CA GLU A 69 -5.36 -9.29 -6.83
C GLU A 69 -6.47 -9.61 -5.82
N ALA A 70 -6.23 -10.56 -4.91
CA ALA A 70 -7.14 -10.87 -3.82
C ALA A 70 -7.36 -9.68 -2.88
N CYS A 71 -6.30 -8.95 -2.51
CA CYS A 71 -6.42 -7.74 -1.70
C CYS A 71 -7.31 -6.68 -2.37
N VAL A 72 -7.19 -6.50 -3.68
CA VAL A 72 -7.98 -5.53 -4.44
C VAL A 72 -9.41 -6.03 -4.66
N LYS A 73 -9.58 -7.23 -5.23
CA LYS A 73 -10.90 -7.71 -5.68
C LYS A 73 -11.78 -8.23 -4.55
N GLU A 74 -11.19 -8.89 -3.55
CA GLU A 74 -11.94 -9.54 -2.47
C GLU A 74 -11.93 -8.69 -1.20
N ALA A 75 -10.76 -8.27 -0.71
CA ALA A 75 -10.64 -7.47 0.50
C ALA A 75 -10.99 -5.99 0.30
N LYS A 76 -11.07 -5.50 -0.97
CA LYS A 76 -11.42 -4.11 -1.29
C LYS A 76 -10.55 -3.10 -0.55
N VAL A 77 -9.22 -3.28 -0.61
CA VAL A 77 -8.28 -2.35 0.02
C VAL A 77 -8.39 -0.95 -0.55
N GLU A 78 -8.23 0.07 0.30
CA GLU A 78 -8.30 1.48 -0.08
C GLU A 78 -7.02 2.01 -0.70
N ALA A 79 -5.89 1.36 -0.42
CA ALA A 79 -4.61 1.80 -0.90
C ALA A 79 -3.75 0.63 -1.40
N VAL A 80 -2.87 0.95 -2.34
CA VAL A 80 -1.79 0.07 -2.76
C VAL A 80 -0.50 0.88 -2.74
N MET A 81 0.57 0.33 -2.18
CA MET A 81 1.88 0.99 -2.12
C MET A 81 2.84 0.36 -3.15
N GLY A 82 3.41 1.21 -4.00
CA GLY A 82 4.45 0.80 -4.94
C GLY A 82 5.77 0.49 -4.22
N ALA A 83 6.49 -0.51 -4.70
CA ALA A 83 7.77 -0.92 -4.14
C ALA A 83 8.91 0.05 -4.53
N TYR A 84 10.03 -0.04 -3.82
CA TYR A 84 11.25 0.74 -4.12
C TYR A 84 11.88 0.37 -5.46
N ASN A 85 11.89 -0.92 -5.76
CA ASN A 85 12.59 -1.49 -6.90
C ASN A 85 11.94 -1.14 -8.23
N ARG A 86 12.68 -1.41 -9.30
CA ARG A 86 12.09 -1.59 -10.63
C ARG A 86 11.60 -3.02 -10.79
N THR A 87 10.62 -3.21 -11.63
CA THR A 87 10.17 -4.52 -12.10
C THR A 87 10.18 -4.51 -13.61
N ASN A 88 10.99 -5.38 -14.21
CA ASN A 88 11.19 -5.46 -15.67
C ASN A 88 11.53 -4.10 -16.31
N GLY A 89 12.40 -3.33 -15.65
CA GLY A 89 12.88 -2.03 -16.09
C GLY A 89 12.03 -0.83 -15.66
N GLU A 90 10.77 -1.01 -15.26
CA GLU A 90 9.89 0.07 -14.83
C GLU A 90 9.95 0.27 -13.30
N VAL A 91 10.08 1.51 -12.82
CA VAL A 91 10.01 1.82 -11.37
C VAL A 91 8.60 1.53 -10.87
N CYS A 92 8.46 0.72 -9.83
CA CYS A 92 7.15 0.26 -9.37
C CYS A 92 6.21 1.41 -8.98
N CYS A 93 6.74 2.51 -8.43
CA CYS A 93 5.94 3.68 -8.06
C CYS A 93 5.45 4.52 -9.26
N ALA A 94 5.87 4.20 -10.49
CA ALA A 94 5.44 4.90 -11.71
C ALA A 94 5.42 3.95 -12.92
N SER A 95 5.09 2.68 -12.70
CA SER A 95 5.05 1.65 -13.75
C SER A 95 3.72 1.67 -14.51
N PRO A 96 3.70 2.03 -15.80
CA PRO A 96 2.48 1.94 -16.62
C PRO A 96 1.92 0.52 -16.68
N SER A 97 2.80 -0.49 -16.75
CA SER A 97 2.41 -1.90 -16.82
C SER A 97 1.70 -2.35 -15.54
N LEU A 98 2.25 -2.03 -14.37
CA LEU A 98 1.63 -2.36 -13.08
C LEU A 98 0.33 -1.58 -12.85
N GLN A 99 0.27 -0.30 -13.22
CA GLN A 99 -0.95 0.50 -13.13
C GLN A 99 -2.06 -0.04 -14.05
N LYS A 100 -1.73 -0.51 -15.24
CA LYS A 100 -2.69 -1.17 -16.14
C LYS A 100 -3.27 -2.43 -15.50
N ILE A 101 -2.44 -3.25 -14.85
CA ILE A 101 -2.91 -4.44 -14.12
C ILE A 101 -3.81 -4.01 -12.96
N LEU A 102 -3.34 -3.10 -12.13
CA LEU A 102 -4.04 -2.66 -10.92
C LEU A 102 -5.39 -2.02 -11.24
N ARG A 103 -5.43 -1.03 -12.13
CA ARG A 103 -6.63 -0.25 -12.42
C ARG A 103 -7.50 -0.86 -13.52
N ALA A 104 -6.93 -1.23 -14.68
CA ALA A 104 -7.73 -1.71 -15.80
C ALA A 104 -8.12 -3.20 -15.68
N LYS A 105 -7.21 -4.07 -15.20
CA LYS A 105 -7.49 -5.51 -15.09
C LYS A 105 -8.26 -5.84 -13.79
N TRP A 106 -7.91 -5.19 -12.66
CA TRP A 106 -8.49 -5.51 -11.34
C TRP A 106 -9.56 -4.53 -10.88
N GLY A 107 -9.68 -3.36 -11.53
CA GLY A 107 -10.69 -2.36 -11.18
C GLY A 107 -10.41 -1.62 -9.87
N PHE A 108 -9.13 -1.39 -9.53
CA PHE A 108 -8.76 -0.65 -8.34
C PHE A 108 -9.11 0.83 -8.48
N GLU A 109 -9.93 1.35 -7.58
CA GLU A 109 -10.39 2.75 -7.56
C GLU A 109 -9.73 3.59 -6.46
N GLY A 110 -9.07 2.93 -5.49
CA GLY A 110 -8.42 3.60 -4.37
C GLY A 110 -7.15 4.39 -4.75
N HIS A 111 -6.49 4.95 -3.76
CA HIS A 111 -5.26 5.73 -3.99
C HIS A 111 -4.00 4.85 -4.02
N PHE A 112 -3.03 5.28 -4.82
CA PHE A 112 -1.73 4.63 -4.93
C PHE A 112 -0.67 5.50 -4.26
N VAL A 113 0.10 4.93 -3.34
CA VAL A 113 1.13 5.62 -2.57
C VAL A 113 2.52 5.09 -2.90
N SER A 114 3.53 5.96 -2.95
CA SER A 114 4.92 5.52 -3.05
C SER A 114 5.40 4.93 -1.73
N ASP A 115 6.35 3.99 -1.79
CA ASP A 115 7.17 3.71 -0.61
C ASP A 115 7.96 4.96 -0.18
N CYS A 116 8.42 5.01 1.07
CA CYS A 116 9.07 6.21 1.61
C CYS A 116 10.35 6.53 0.85
N TRP A 117 10.41 7.73 0.28
CA TRP A 117 11.51 8.22 -0.57
C TRP A 117 11.65 7.57 -1.97
N ALA A 118 10.81 6.60 -2.33
CA ALA A 118 10.94 5.86 -3.59
C ALA A 118 10.89 6.77 -4.85
N ILE A 119 10.16 7.88 -4.83
CA ILE A 119 10.15 8.83 -5.97
C ILE A 119 11.50 9.57 -6.08
N ARG A 120 12.19 9.82 -4.97
CA ARG A 120 13.55 10.36 -5.00
C ARG A 120 14.52 9.40 -5.67
N ASP A 121 14.33 8.10 -5.49
CA ASP A 121 15.19 7.09 -6.10
C ASP A 121 15.19 7.15 -7.64
N PHE A 122 14.13 7.70 -8.27
CA PHE A 122 14.08 7.81 -9.73
C PHE A 122 15.27 8.59 -10.30
N HIS A 123 15.65 9.71 -9.66
CA HIS A 123 16.79 10.53 -10.09
C HIS A 123 18.07 10.23 -9.32
N GLU A 124 18.00 9.79 -8.05
CA GLU A 124 19.22 9.56 -7.25
C GLU A 124 19.81 8.16 -7.45
N ASN A 125 19.00 7.11 -7.50
CA ASN A 125 19.47 5.73 -7.48
C ASN A 125 19.19 4.96 -8.78
N HIS A 126 17.96 5.02 -9.30
CA HIS A 126 17.60 4.34 -10.55
C HIS A 126 18.11 5.07 -11.79
N LYS A 127 18.37 6.39 -11.70
CA LYS A 127 18.87 7.24 -12.78
C LYS A 127 17.98 7.22 -14.04
N ILE A 128 16.68 7.09 -13.89
CA ILE A 128 15.71 7.10 -14.99
C ILE A 128 15.17 8.49 -15.29
N THR A 129 15.34 9.42 -14.38
CA THR A 129 15.04 10.86 -14.53
C THR A 129 16.29 11.66 -14.16
N ALA A 130 16.42 12.88 -14.67
CA ALA A 130 17.57 13.74 -14.39
C ALA A 130 17.32 14.68 -13.19
N THR A 131 16.06 15.07 -12.97
CA THR A 131 15.70 16.05 -11.93
C THR A 131 14.55 15.56 -11.03
N PRO A 132 14.41 16.13 -9.84
CA PRO A 132 13.25 15.86 -8.98
C PRO A 132 11.91 16.22 -9.65
N GLU A 133 11.85 17.29 -10.45
CA GLU A 133 10.66 17.74 -11.19
C GLU A 133 10.24 16.69 -12.23
N GLU A 134 11.18 16.11 -12.96
CA GLU A 134 10.92 14.99 -13.88
C GLU A 134 10.42 13.74 -13.14
N SER A 135 10.96 13.46 -11.95
CA SER A 135 10.52 12.34 -11.11
C SER A 135 9.08 12.53 -10.64
N VAL A 136 8.73 13.75 -10.23
CA VAL A 136 7.35 14.09 -9.84
C VAL A 136 6.39 13.97 -11.02
N LYS A 137 6.80 14.49 -12.20
CA LYS A 137 6.03 14.33 -13.43
C LYS A 137 5.75 12.85 -13.73
N LEU A 138 6.80 12.04 -13.77
CA LEU A 138 6.69 10.60 -14.09
C LEU A 138 5.77 9.88 -13.10
N ALA A 139 5.89 10.19 -11.80
CA ALA A 139 5.08 9.58 -10.77
C ALA A 139 3.59 9.94 -10.90
N LEU A 140 3.25 11.24 -11.05
CA LEU A 140 1.86 11.69 -11.17
C LEU A 140 1.21 11.22 -12.48
N GLU A 141 1.92 11.32 -13.60
CA GLU A 141 1.46 10.87 -14.91
C GLU A 141 1.08 9.38 -14.90
N ASN A 142 1.77 8.58 -14.10
CA ASN A 142 1.51 7.15 -13.94
C ASN A 142 0.71 6.80 -12.67
N GLY A 143 -0.02 7.76 -12.11
CA GLY A 143 -1.04 7.51 -11.08
C GLY A 143 -0.50 7.22 -9.68
N CYS A 144 0.69 7.70 -9.33
CA CYS A 144 1.14 7.74 -7.95
C CYS A 144 0.52 8.96 -7.25
N ASP A 145 -0.51 8.72 -6.46
CA ASP A 145 -1.34 9.78 -5.89
C ASP A 145 -0.67 10.44 -4.67
N ILE A 146 0.12 9.69 -3.90
CA ILE A 146 0.73 10.16 -2.66
C ILE A 146 2.22 9.82 -2.64
N ASN A 147 3.04 10.79 -2.24
CA ASN A 147 4.45 10.58 -1.97
C ASN A 147 4.72 10.44 -0.46
N CYS A 148 5.22 9.28 -0.04
CA CYS A 148 5.84 9.14 1.26
C CYS A 148 7.27 9.72 1.17
N GLY A 149 7.45 10.95 1.62
CA GLY A 149 8.69 11.73 1.51
C GLY A 149 8.43 13.17 1.09
N CYS A 150 9.45 13.87 0.58
CA CYS A 150 9.35 15.30 0.27
C CYS A 150 9.44 15.63 -1.24
N THR A 151 9.57 14.64 -2.13
CA THR A 151 9.79 14.91 -3.56
C THR A 151 8.60 15.66 -4.19
N TYR A 152 7.36 15.39 -3.72
CA TYR A 152 6.15 16.09 -4.18
C TYR A 152 6.09 17.58 -3.80
N GLN A 153 6.99 18.08 -2.95
CA GLN A 153 7.16 19.54 -2.76
C GLN A 153 7.60 20.23 -4.06
N LYS A 154 8.11 19.46 -5.05
CA LYS A 154 8.50 19.94 -6.39
C LYS A 154 7.34 20.01 -7.39
N ILE A 155 6.12 19.65 -6.99
CA ILE A 155 4.93 19.75 -7.87
C ILE A 155 4.75 21.19 -8.39
N LEU A 156 4.84 22.21 -7.51
CA LEU A 156 4.65 23.60 -7.90
C LEU A 156 5.72 24.08 -8.91
N ASP A 157 6.95 23.63 -8.73
CA ASP A 157 8.03 23.97 -9.67
C ASP A 157 7.79 23.29 -11.02
N ALA A 158 7.38 22.02 -11.02
CA ALA A 158 7.07 21.28 -12.23
C ALA A 158 5.84 21.83 -12.99
N VAL A 159 4.81 22.31 -12.27
CA VAL A 159 3.65 23.00 -12.88
C VAL A 159 4.10 24.31 -13.54
N LYS A 160 4.91 25.14 -12.86
CA LYS A 160 5.46 26.39 -13.44
C LYS A 160 6.30 26.15 -14.68
N LEU A 161 6.98 25.01 -14.77
CA LEU A 161 7.74 24.59 -15.94
C LEU A 161 6.85 23.99 -17.05
N GLY A 162 5.54 23.90 -16.85
CA GLY A 162 4.61 23.31 -17.82
C GLY A 162 4.77 21.79 -18.00
N MET A 163 5.35 21.10 -17.01
CA MET A 163 5.63 19.66 -17.07
C MET A 163 4.47 18.80 -16.60
N ILE A 164 3.58 19.34 -15.76
CA ILE A 164 2.49 18.62 -15.10
C ILE A 164 1.16 19.24 -15.51
N ASP A 165 0.21 18.38 -15.90
CA ASP A 165 -1.19 18.74 -16.05
C ASP A 165 -1.86 18.75 -14.67
N GLU A 166 -2.51 19.84 -14.31
CA GLU A 166 -3.28 19.96 -13.06
C GLU A 166 -4.38 18.90 -12.93
N ALA A 167 -4.84 18.33 -14.04
CA ALA A 167 -5.81 17.24 -14.02
C ALA A 167 -5.28 16.00 -13.26
N TRP A 168 -3.99 15.69 -13.35
CA TRP A 168 -3.39 14.58 -12.64
C TRP A 168 -3.38 14.79 -11.12
N ILE A 169 -3.15 16.05 -10.70
CA ILE A 169 -3.21 16.45 -9.28
C ILE A 169 -4.64 16.32 -8.77
N ASN A 170 -5.62 16.78 -9.54
CA ASN A 170 -7.03 16.70 -9.19
C ASN A 170 -7.48 15.23 -9.04
N GLU A 171 -7.11 14.36 -9.98
CA GLU A 171 -7.41 12.93 -9.87
C GLU A 171 -6.81 12.31 -8.61
N SER A 172 -5.55 12.60 -8.31
CA SER A 172 -4.87 12.13 -7.11
C SER A 172 -5.56 12.61 -5.84
N CYS A 173 -5.97 13.87 -5.80
CA CYS A 173 -6.75 14.43 -4.68
C CYS A 173 -8.10 13.73 -4.53
N VAL A 174 -8.83 13.50 -5.62
CA VAL A 174 -10.13 12.79 -5.57
C VAL A 174 -9.95 11.40 -4.96
N ARG A 175 -8.98 10.61 -5.42
CA ARG A 175 -8.73 9.26 -4.88
C ARG A 175 -8.37 9.29 -3.40
N LEU A 176 -7.48 10.18 -2.99
CA LEU A 176 -7.05 10.31 -1.59
C LEU A 176 -8.20 10.77 -0.70
N PHE A 177 -8.91 11.83 -1.09
CA PHE A 177 -9.97 12.40 -0.28
C PHE A 177 -11.21 11.51 -0.21
N THR A 178 -11.47 10.69 -1.24
CA THR A 178 -12.51 9.66 -1.17
C THR A 178 -12.26 8.71 -0.01
N THR A 179 -11.03 8.21 0.18
CA THR A 179 -10.70 7.36 1.33
C THR A 179 -10.93 8.08 2.66
N ARG A 180 -10.54 9.36 2.76
CA ARG A 180 -10.76 10.16 3.98
C ARG A 180 -12.24 10.40 4.26
N TYR A 181 -13.02 10.62 3.20
CA TYR A 181 -14.46 10.75 3.31
C TYR A 181 -15.11 9.46 3.84
N LEU A 182 -14.70 8.30 3.31
CA LEU A 182 -15.18 6.99 3.78
C LEU A 182 -14.79 6.70 5.24
N LEU A 183 -13.74 7.33 5.74
CA LEU A 183 -13.33 7.26 7.15
C LEU A 183 -14.07 8.27 8.06
N GLY A 184 -14.94 9.13 7.50
CA GLY A 184 -15.66 10.16 8.24
C GLY A 184 -14.80 11.33 8.70
N LEU A 185 -13.60 11.56 8.09
CA LEU A 185 -12.68 12.60 8.55
C LEU A 185 -13.12 14.02 8.19
N PHE A 186 -14.17 14.16 7.38
CA PHE A 186 -14.73 15.47 6.98
C PHE A 186 -16.12 15.73 7.54
N ASP A 187 -16.67 14.79 8.30
CA ASP A 187 -18.01 14.95 8.85
C ASP A 187 -17.97 15.76 10.14
N ASP A 188 -18.92 16.69 10.28
CA ASP A 188 -19.11 17.48 11.51
C ASP A 188 -19.68 16.63 12.66
N GLU A 189 -20.36 15.53 12.32
CA GLU A 189 -20.88 14.56 13.27
C GLU A 189 -19.81 13.54 13.66
N LYS A 190 -19.88 13.11 14.93
CA LYS A 190 -18.94 12.09 15.42
C LYS A 190 -19.23 10.75 14.79
N THR A 191 -18.17 10.09 14.32
CA THR A 191 -18.22 8.70 13.90
C THR A 191 -18.38 7.78 15.13
N PRO A 192 -18.85 6.54 14.98
CA PRO A 192 -18.92 5.59 16.11
C PRO A 192 -17.54 5.33 16.75
N TYR A 193 -16.46 5.61 16.06
CA TYR A 193 -15.09 5.37 16.55
C TYR A 193 -14.54 6.50 17.43
N ASP A 194 -15.11 7.69 17.35
CA ASP A 194 -14.68 8.84 18.17
C ASP A 194 -14.99 8.64 19.67
N ALA A 195 -15.84 7.68 19.98
CA ALA A 195 -16.16 7.30 21.37
C ALA A 195 -15.09 6.36 21.98
N ILE A 196 -14.16 5.83 21.19
CA ILE A 196 -13.11 4.93 21.69
C ILE A 196 -12.07 5.77 22.43
N PRO A 197 -11.91 5.62 23.76
CA PRO A 197 -10.99 6.44 24.51
C PRO A 197 -9.52 6.01 24.24
N PHE A 198 -8.60 6.96 24.35
CA PHE A 198 -7.18 6.68 24.20
C PHE A 198 -6.65 5.64 25.22
N THR A 199 -7.34 5.46 26.35
CA THR A 199 -7.02 4.44 27.36
C THR A 199 -7.17 2.99 26.87
N GLU A 200 -7.80 2.76 25.71
CA GLU A 200 -7.78 1.44 25.06
C GLU A 200 -6.41 1.08 24.48
N VAL A 201 -5.57 2.08 24.17
CA VAL A 201 -4.19 1.85 23.75
C VAL A 201 -3.39 1.32 24.92
N GLU A 202 -2.75 0.16 24.74
CA GLU A 202 -1.95 -0.51 25.78
C GLU A 202 -2.72 -0.79 27.09
N CYS A 203 -4.04 -0.92 27.03
CA CYS A 203 -4.80 -1.38 28.20
C CYS A 203 -4.35 -2.81 28.57
N GLU A 204 -4.55 -3.19 29.85
CA GLU A 204 -4.09 -4.48 30.41
C GLU A 204 -4.48 -5.68 29.52
N LYS A 205 -5.73 -5.73 29.05
CA LYS A 205 -6.23 -6.77 28.14
C LYS A 205 -5.43 -6.85 26.83
N ASN A 206 -5.08 -5.71 26.24
CA ASN A 206 -4.34 -5.65 24.98
C ASN A 206 -2.87 -6.01 25.19
N LEU A 207 -2.25 -5.62 26.30
CA LEU A 207 -0.89 -6.03 26.67
C LEU A 207 -0.82 -7.54 26.93
N GLU A 208 -1.80 -8.11 27.63
CA GLU A 208 -1.89 -9.56 27.87
C GLU A 208 -2.04 -10.34 26.55
N LEU A 209 -2.90 -9.84 25.63
CA LEU A 209 -3.05 -10.44 24.30
C LEU A 209 -1.74 -10.39 23.50
N ALA A 210 -1.05 -9.25 23.48
CA ALA A 210 0.23 -9.08 22.80
C ALA A 210 1.28 -10.04 23.37
N HIS A 211 1.36 -10.16 24.71
CA HIS A 211 2.26 -11.06 25.38
C HIS A 211 1.96 -12.54 25.06
N ARG A 212 0.68 -12.93 25.02
CA ARG A 212 0.25 -14.27 24.61
C ARG A 212 0.64 -14.55 23.17
N ALA A 213 0.35 -13.64 22.25
CA ALA A 213 0.70 -13.77 20.83
C ALA A 213 2.21 -13.93 20.63
N ALA A 214 3.02 -13.16 21.35
CA ALA A 214 4.47 -13.28 21.30
C ALA A 214 4.94 -14.68 21.76
N ARG A 215 4.43 -15.18 22.90
CA ARG A 215 4.79 -16.53 23.39
C ARG A 215 4.37 -17.64 22.45
N GLU A 216 3.18 -17.56 21.88
CA GLU A 216 2.66 -18.56 20.93
C GLU A 216 3.36 -18.48 19.56
N GLY A 217 3.90 -17.32 19.20
CA GLY A 217 4.63 -17.11 17.94
C GLY A 217 6.10 -17.49 17.98
N ILE A 218 6.70 -17.69 19.18
CA ILE A 218 8.11 -18.05 19.31
C ILE A 218 8.31 -19.54 18.94
N VAL A 219 9.21 -19.78 17.97
CA VAL A 219 9.58 -21.13 17.53
C VAL A 219 11.03 -21.42 17.91
N LEU A 220 11.24 -22.47 18.69
CA LEU A 220 12.57 -22.95 19.03
C LEU A 220 13.14 -23.74 17.86
N LEU A 221 14.02 -23.13 17.07
CA LEU A 221 14.64 -23.78 15.90
C LEU A 221 15.77 -24.74 16.32
N LYS A 222 16.51 -24.45 17.37
CA LYS A 222 17.60 -25.26 17.88
C LYS A 222 17.81 -24.97 19.37
N ASN A 223 18.12 -26.02 20.16
CA ASN A 223 18.55 -25.89 21.55
C ASN A 223 19.72 -26.84 21.79
N ASP A 224 20.87 -26.31 22.15
CA ASP A 224 22.08 -27.07 22.49
C ASP A 224 22.18 -27.34 24.02
N GLY A 225 21.05 -27.34 24.73
CA GLY A 225 20.97 -27.58 26.18
C GLY A 225 21.14 -26.31 27.04
N VAL A 226 21.04 -25.12 26.44
CA VAL A 226 21.10 -23.86 27.19
C VAL A 226 19.75 -23.50 27.79
N LEU A 227 18.68 -23.86 27.10
CA LEU A 227 17.31 -23.68 27.58
C LEU A 227 16.84 -24.93 28.35
N PRO A 228 16.05 -24.76 29.44
CA PRO A 228 15.46 -25.86 30.16
C PRO A 228 14.54 -26.72 29.34
#